data_012ebd449ef9435edb90b7eab708ba18
#
_entry.id   012ebd449ef9435edb90b7eab708ba18
#
_cell.length_a   1.000
_cell.length_b   1.000
_cell.length_c   1.000
_cell.angle_alpha   90.00
_cell.angle_beta   90.00
_cell.angle_gamma   90.00
#
_symmetry.space_group_name_H-M   'P 1'
#
loop_
_entity.id
_entity.type
_entity.pdbx_description
1 polymer ?
#
loop_
_entity_poly.entity_id
_entity_poly.type
_entity_poly.pdbx_seq_one_letter_code
_entity_poly.pdbx_strand_id
1 'polypeptide(L)'
;MTMDIFLSLLRQTGLEGGRTRLDVSKSSQFLTALLLIAPCAKNDVEIEVVGDREMPYIDITLAVMEAFGVQVVSDGYKYFRIEGGQRYQPRIYNVEPDASNASYFFAAAALTGGRVTVQHLHLDSMQGDVQFVRILEQMGCQVAVSDIGITVTGPHQLKGVDVDMRAISDTALTLAAIAPFADSKVTIRNIEHTRWQETDRIHAMVTELRRLGVPVIEHQDGLEVSPSSITPAAIDTYEDHRMAMAFSLVGLKARGIRINDPDCVSKTFPNYFEVLQGLYS
;
A
#
# COMPACT_ATOMS: atom_id res chain seq x y z
N MET A 1 -30.56 8.63 -1.34
CA MET A 1 -30.82 9.69 -2.33
C MET A 1 -29.57 10.06 -3.16
N THR A 2 -28.54 9.23 -3.17
CA THR A 2 -27.24 9.53 -3.83
C THR A 2 -26.88 8.60 -5.00
N MET A 3 -27.49 7.43 -5.10
CA MET A 3 -27.17 6.47 -6.17
C MET A 3 -27.89 6.78 -7.50
N ASP A 4 -29.09 7.36 -7.46
CA ASP A 4 -29.87 7.66 -8.66
C ASP A 4 -29.35 8.88 -9.44
N ILE A 5 -28.67 9.83 -8.77
CA ILE A 5 -28.06 11.00 -9.42
C ILE A 5 -26.81 10.59 -10.20
N PHE A 6 -26.03 9.65 -9.69
CA PHE A 6 -24.82 9.17 -10.35
C PHE A 6 -25.16 8.37 -11.63
N LEU A 7 -26.19 7.55 -11.58
CA LEU A 7 -26.65 6.76 -12.73
C LEU A 7 -27.28 7.61 -13.84
N SER A 8 -27.87 8.76 -13.51
CA SER A 8 -28.41 9.68 -14.52
C SER A 8 -27.35 10.45 -15.29
N LEU A 9 -26.19 10.71 -14.69
CA LEU A 9 -25.03 11.35 -15.34
C LEU A 9 -24.26 10.40 -16.28
N LEU A 10 -24.30 9.10 -16.03
CA LEU A 10 -23.64 8.08 -16.87
C LEU A 10 -24.42 7.75 -18.16
N ARG A 11 -25.58 8.35 -18.41
CA ARG A 11 -26.34 8.20 -19.66
C ARG A 11 -25.82 9.04 -20.84
N GLN A 12 -24.72 9.76 -20.67
CA GLN A 12 -24.09 10.48 -21.78
C GLN A 12 -23.36 9.51 -22.72
N THR A 13 -23.50 9.74 -24.00
CA THR A 13 -22.94 8.94 -25.10
C THR A 13 -21.47 9.26 -25.32
N GLY A 14 -20.59 8.93 -24.36
CA GLY A 14 -19.14 9.06 -24.46
C GLY A 14 -18.56 10.28 -23.71
N LEU A 15 -17.24 10.34 -23.63
CA LEU A 15 -16.46 11.43 -23.07
C LEU A 15 -16.15 12.45 -24.17
N GLU A 16 -16.52 13.69 -23.96
CA GLU A 16 -16.25 14.77 -24.92
C GLU A 16 -14.78 15.22 -24.90
N GLY A 17 -14.09 15.15 -23.76
CA GLY A 17 -12.78 15.75 -23.53
C GLY A 17 -12.88 17.18 -23.00
N GLY A 18 -11.76 17.92 -23.04
CA GLY A 18 -11.65 19.29 -22.54
C GLY A 18 -10.76 19.44 -21.33
N ARG A 19 -10.83 20.59 -20.64
CA ARG A 19 -9.95 20.92 -19.52
C ARG A 19 -10.66 20.78 -18.18
N THR A 20 -9.96 20.18 -17.21
CA THR A 20 -10.42 20.08 -15.83
C THR A 20 -9.31 20.41 -14.84
N ARG A 21 -9.70 20.75 -13.62
CA ARG A 21 -8.80 20.96 -12.49
C ARG A 21 -9.16 19.96 -11.40
N LEU A 22 -8.17 19.22 -10.92
CA LEU A 22 -8.34 18.14 -9.95
C LEU A 22 -7.51 18.39 -8.69
N ASP A 23 -8.17 18.37 -7.54
CA ASP A 23 -7.50 18.37 -6.25
C ASP A 23 -7.24 16.92 -5.81
N VAL A 24 -5.95 16.57 -5.70
CA VAL A 24 -5.49 15.24 -5.28
C VAL A 24 -5.10 15.21 -3.79
N SER A 25 -5.44 16.24 -3.02
CA SER A 25 -5.06 16.36 -1.61
C SER A 25 -5.51 15.19 -0.75
N LYS A 26 -6.59 14.51 -1.12
CA LYS A 26 -7.10 13.33 -0.40
C LYS A 26 -6.62 12.01 -1.02
N SER A 27 -6.56 11.92 -2.34
CA SER A 27 -6.15 10.68 -3.02
C SER A 27 -5.72 10.95 -4.46
N SER A 28 -4.62 10.33 -4.90
CA SER A 28 -4.18 10.30 -6.29
C SER A 28 -5.01 9.34 -7.17
N GLN A 29 -5.85 8.49 -6.60
CA GLN A 29 -6.65 7.52 -7.34
C GLN A 29 -7.65 8.18 -8.30
N PHE A 30 -8.15 9.38 -7.95
CA PHE A 30 -9.02 10.15 -8.85
C PHE A 30 -8.27 10.58 -10.12
N LEU A 31 -6.99 10.94 -9.99
CA LEU A 31 -6.15 11.26 -11.15
C LEU A 31 -5.90 10.02 -12.00
N THR A 32 -5.56 8.89 -11.39
CA THR A 32 -5.42 7.60 -12.09
C THR A 32 -6.68 7.25 -12.88
N ALA A 33 -7.87 7.40 -12.29
CA ALA A 33 -9.13 7.11 -12.96
C ALA A 33 -9.34 8.02 -14.19
N LEU A 34 -9.05 9.32 -14.09
CA LEU A 34 -9.17 10.25 -15.20
C LEU A 34 -8.16 9.96 -16.30
N LEU A 35 -6.88 9.68 -15.94
CA LEU A 35 -5.82 9.33 -16.90
C LEU A 35 -6.22 8.11 -17.73
N LEU A 36 -6.67 7.03 -17.07
CA LEU A 36 -7.01 5.77 -17.74
C LEU A 36 -8.19 5.90 -18.72
N ILE A 37 -9.16 6.76 -18.45
CA ILE A 37 -10.32 6.94 -19.34
C ILE A 37 -10.12 8.03 -20.40
N ALA A 38 -9.20 8.97 -20.18
CA ALA A 38 -8.97 10.13 -21.04
C ALA A 38 -8.69 9.77 -22.51
N PRO A 39 -7.92 8.70 -22.84
CA PRO A 39 -7.68 8.29 -24.24
C PRO A 39 -8.96 7.99 -25.02
N CYS A 40 -10.04 7.60 -24.33
CA CYS A 40 -11.32 7.26 -24.95
C CYS A 40 -12.18 8.51 -25.24
N ALA A 41 -11.74 9.70 -24.86
CA ALA A 41 -12.45 10.94 -25.15
C ALA A 41 -12.39 11.29 -26.65
N LYS A 42 -13.40 12.04 -27.12
CA LYS A 42 -13.45 12.49 -28.53
C LYS A 42 -12.39 13.56 -28.84
N ASN A 43 -12.11 14.43 -27.87
CA ASN A 43 -11.15 15.51 -27.95
C ASN A 43 -10.11 15.36 -26.84
N ASP A 44 -9.04 16.14 -26.91
CA ASP A 44 -7.99 16.16 -25.91
C ASP A 44 -8.54 16.37 -24.50
N VAL A 45 -7.91 15.72 -23.52
CA VAL A 45 -8.17 15.93 -22.10
C VAL A 45 -6.96 16.59 -21.48
N GLU A 46 -7.18 17.73 -20.83
CA GLU A 46 -6.19 18.47 -20.09
C GLU A 46 -6.56 18.45 -18.60
N ILE A 47 -5.62 18.03 -17.75
CA ILE A 47 -5.82 17.91 -16.30
C ILE A 47 -4.80 18.80 -15.60
N GLU A 48 -5.26 19.87 -14.96
CA GLU A 48 -4.48 20.67 -14.04
C GLU A 48 -4.63 20.08 -12.62
N VAL A 49 -3.51 19.64 -12.04
CA VAL A 49 -3.51 19.01 -10.72
C VAL A 49 -3.13 20.04 -9.65
N VAL A 50 -3.92 20.12 -8.60
CA VAL A 50 -3.65 20.91 -7.41
C VAL A 50 -3.47 19.99 -6.20
N GLY A 51 -2.64 20.45 -5.27
CA GLY A 51 -2.18 19.65 -4.14
C GLY A 51 -0.71 19.27 -4.32
N ASP A 52 0.04 19.30 -3.22
CA ASP A 52 1.47 18.99 -3.23
C ASP A 52 1.66 17.56 -2.71
N ARG A 53 1.93 16.61 -3.62
CA ARG A 53 2.15 15.21 -3.25
C ARG A 53 3.14 14.53 -4.20
N GLU A 54 3.98 13.69 -3.62
CA GLU A 54 4.62 12.62 -4.36
C GLU A 54 3.56 11.61 -4.77
N MET A 55 3.59 11.20 -6.04
CA MET A 55 2.56 10.34 -6.62
C MET A 55 3.17 9.12 -7.32
N PRO A 56 3.88 8.24 -6.60
CA PRO A 56 4.56 7.10 -7.23
C PRO A 56 3.59 6.18 -7.98
N TYR A 57 2.34 6.10 -7.53
CA TYR A 57 1.31 5.30 -8.23
C TYR A 57 0.86 5.91 -9.56
N ILE A 58 1.06 7.23 -9.77
CA ILE A 58 0.81 7.85 -11.06
C ILE A 58 1.86 7.43 -12.09
N ASP A 59 3.13 7.27 -11.67
CA ASP A 59 4.20 6.77 -12.55
C ASP A 59 3.89 5.36 -13.04
N ILE A 60 3.38 4.48 -12.18
CA ILE A 60 2.90 3.14 -12.56
C ILE A 60 1.76 3.27 -13.58
N THR A 61 0.80 4.16 -13.33
CA THR A 61 -0.32 4.39 -14.24
C THR A 61 0.18 4.81 -15.63
N LEU A 62 1.09 5.79 -15.69
CA LEU A 62 1.63 6.29 -16.95
C LEU A 62 2.42 5.20 -17.69
N ALA A 63 3.25 4.43 -16.99
CA ALA A 63 4.01 3.34 -17.58
C ALA A 63 3.12 2.24 -18.15
N VAL A 64 2.03 1.89 -17.45
CA VAL A 64 1.06 0.91 -17.96
C VAL A 64 0.33 1.49 -19.18
N MET A 65 -0.09 2.76 -19.16
CA MET A 65 -0.72 3.41 -20.32
C MET A 65 0.21 3.39 -21.53
N GLU A 66 1.48 3.77 -21.36
CA GLU A 66 2.51 3.74 -22.42
C GLU A 66 2.73 2.32 -22.93
N ALA A 67 2.84 1.34 -22.02
CA ALA A 67 2.99 -0.06 -22.38
C ALA A 67 1.83 -0.56 -23.26
N PHE A 68 0.63 -0.05 -23.10
CA PHE A 68 -0.54 -0.35 -23.93
C PHE A 68 -0.73 0.65 -25.09
N GLY A 69 0.30 1.45 -25.43
CA GLY A 69 0.35 2.29 -26.63
C GLY A 69 -0.33 3.65 -26.50
N VAL A 70 -0.66 4.09 -25.29
CA VAL A 70 -1.24 5.42 -25.03
C VAL A 70 -0.15 6.39 -24.59
N GLN A 71 -0.11 7.56 -25.24
CA GLN A 71 0.85 8.62 -24.92
C GLN A 71 0.20 9.69 -24.04
N VAL A 72 0.91 10.08 -22.99
CA VAL A 72 0.52 11.14 -22.07
C VAL A 72 1.65 12.17 -22.01
N VAL A 73 1.34 13.42 -22.23
CA VAL A 73 2.27 14.54 -22.01
C VAL A 73 2.06 15.04 -20.59
N SER A 74 3.15 15.11 -19.79
CA SER A 74 3.09 15.60 -18.43
C SER A 74 4.15 16.67 -18.17
N ASP A 75 3.81 17.64 -17.31
CA ASP A 75 4.77 18.59 -16.72
C ASP A 75 4.84 18.30 -15.22
N GLY A 76 5.71 17.35 -14.84
CA GLY A 76 5.73 16.76 -13.51
C GLY A 76 4.35 16.21 -13.16
N TYR A 77 3.98 16.34 -11.87
CA TYR A 77 2.65 15.91 -11.41
C TYR A 77 1.60 17.05 -11.43
N LYS A 78 1.91 18.20 -12.07
CA LYS A 78 1.06 19.40 -12.04
C LYS A 78 0.12 19.51 -13.23
N TYR A 79 0.49 18.91 -14.35
CA TYR A 79 -0.29 19.00 -15.58
C TYR A 79 -0.13 17.74 -16.40
N PHE A 80 -1.25 17.30 -16.98
CA PHE A 80 -1.30 16.16 -17.91
C PHE A 80 -2.16 16.53 -19.11
N ARG A 81 -1.69 16.15 -20.31
CA ARG A 81 -2.46 16.24 -21.53
C ARG A 81 -2.48 14.89 -22.23
N ILE A 82 -3.66 14.45 -22.59
CA ILE A 82 -3.91 13.21 -23.30
C ILE A 82 -4.66 13.56 -24.59
N GLU A 83 -4.09 13.21 -25.72
CA GLU A 83 -4.73 13.37 -27.00
C GLU A 83 -5.96 12.48 -27.09
N GLY A 84 -7.09 13.04 -27.54
CA GLY A 84 -8.34 12.32 -27.65
C GLY A 84 -8.32 11.29 -28.79
N GLY A 85 -9.16 10.27 -28.68
CA GLY A 85 -9.31 9.24 -29.70
C GLY A 85 -8.17 8.22 -29.78
N GLN A 86 -7.23 8.26 -28.84
CA GLN A 86 -6.24 7.18 -28.69
C GLN A 86 -6.94 5.87 -28.32
N ARG A 87 -6.27 4.75 -28.58
CA ARG A 87 -6.80 3.43 -28.23
C ARG A 87 -5.71 2.57 -27.61
N TYR A 88 -6.04 1.93 -26.51
CA TYR A 88 -5.19 0.89 -25.92
C TYR A 88 -5.00 -0.26 -26.91
N GLN A 89 -3.75 -0.68 -27.08
CA GLN A 89 -3.37 -1.79 -27.96
C GLN A 89 -3.30 -3.08 -27.15
N PRO A 90 -3.94 -4.17 -27.63
CA PRO A 90 -3.85 -5.45 -26.94
C PRO A 90 -2.43 -5.98 -26.97
N ARG A 91 -1.96 -6.51 -25.83
CA ARG A 91 -0.64 -7.13 -25.70
C ARG A 91 -0.59 -8.17 -24.59
N ILE A 92 0.41 -9.02 -24.61
CA ILE A 92 0.78 -9.84 -23.46
C ILE A 92 1.56 -8.93 -22.50
N TYR A 93 1.09 -8.85 -21.25
CA TYR A 93 1.71 -8.03 -20.22
C TYR A 93 1.94 -8.87 -18.97
N ASN A 94 3.18 -8.92 -18.49
CA ASN A 94 3.52 -9.59 -17.25
C ASN A 94 3.29 -8.62 -16.09
N VAL A 95 2.32 -8.92 -15.24
CA VAL A 95 2.04 -8.12 -14.03
C VAL A 95 3.07 -8.49 -12.97
N GLU A 96 3.72 -7.47 -12.39
CA GLU A 96 4.63 -7.68 -11.27
C GLU A 96 3.89 -8.22 -10.04
N PRO A 97 4.59 -8.96 -9.14
CA PRO A 97 4.06 -9.24 -7.80
C PRO A 97 3.76 -7.94 -7.05
N ASP A 98 2.68 -7.95 -6.28
CA ASP A 98 2.27 -6.81 -5.46
C ASP A 98 3.27 -6.61 -4.30
N ALA A 99 4.03 -5.50 -4.34
CA ALA A 99 5.05 -5.19 -3.35
C ALA A 99 4.46 -4.85 -1.97
N SER A 100 3.25 -4.27 -1.93
CA SER A 100 2.55 -4.03 -0.67
C SER A 100 2.19 -5.34 0.01
N ASN A 101 1.64 -6.31 -0.76
CA ASN A 101 1.33 -7.65 -0.23
C ASN A 101 2.60 -8.43 0.14
N ALA A 102 3.69 -8.27 -0.61
CA ALA A 102 4.99 -8.87 -0.27
C ALA A 102 5.50 -8.42 1.10
N SER A 103 5.17 -7.20 1.54
CA SER A 103 5.62 -6.65 2.83
C SER A 103 5.23 -7.54 4.01
N TYR A 104 4.05 -8.17 3.99
CA TYR A 104 3.60 -9.05 5.07
C TYR A 104 4.49 -10.29 5.20
N PHE A 105 4.89 -10.88 4.08
CA PHE A 105 5.75 -12.06 4.07
C PHE A 105 7.19 -11.74 4.45
N PHE A 106 7.70 -10.60 4.01
CA PHE A 106 9.00 -10.09 4.46
C PHE A 106 8.99 -9.79 5.96
N ALA A 107 7.92 -9.17 6.46
CA ALA A 107 7.75 -8.90 7.88
C ALA A 107 7.58 -10.19 8.71
N ALA A 108 6.92 -11.22 8.17
CA ALA A 108 6.84 -12.53 8.81
C ALA A 108 8.25 -13.14 9.00
N ALA A 109 9.09 -13.09 7.96
CA ALA A 109 10.50 -13.54 8.08
C ALA A 109 11.26 -12.70 9.10
N ALA A 110 11.13 -11.36 9.04
CA ALA A 110 11.78 -10.44 9.97
C ALA A 110 11.42 -10.73 11.43
N LEU A 111 10.13 -10.99 11.68
CA LEU A 111 9.60 -11.20 13.02
C LEU A 111 9.99 -12.57 13.60
N THR A 112 10.04 -13.61 12.77
CA THR A 112 10.28 -14.99 13.22
C THR A 112 11.75 -15.41 13.20
N GLY A 113 12.64 -14.59 12.61
CA GLY A 113 14.03 -14.99 12.34
C GLY A 113 14.13 -15.97 11.17
N GLY A 114 13.04 -16.15 10.44
CA GLY A 114 12.94 -17.05 9.29
C GLY A 114 13.50 -16.42 8.00
N ARG A 115 13.24 -17.11 6.88
CA ARG A 115 13.67 -16.67 5.55
C ARG A 115 12.54 -16.81 4.56
N VAL A 116 12.24 -15.73 3.83
CA VAL A 116 11.21 -15.72 2.79
C VAL A 116 11.78 -15.11 1.51
N THR A 117 11.45 -15.71 0.37
CA THR A 117 11.74 -15.17 -0.96
C THR A 117 10.44 -14.88 -1.69
N VAL A 118 10.27 -13.64 -2.14
CA VAL A 118 9.19 -13.27 -3.07
C VAL A 118 9.78 -13.28 -4.47
N GLN A 119 9.29 -14.24 -5.27
CA GLN A 119 9.78 -14.44 -6.62
C GLN A 119 9.30 -13.32 -7.55
N HIS A 120 10.10 -12.98 -8.56
CA HIS A 120 9.79 -12.00 -9.59
C HIS A 120 9.57 -10.57 -9.10
N LEU A 121 9.84 -10.28 -7.82
CA LEU A 121 9.88 -8.93 -7.29
C LEU A 121 11.32 -8.42 -7.28
N HIS A 122 11.56 -7.22 -7.83
CA HIS A 122 12.90 -6.65 -7.99
C HIS A 122 12.96 -5.25 -7.39
N LEU A 123 14.17 -4.78 -6.99
CA LEU A 123 14.33 -3.46 -6.35
C LEU A 123 14.13 -2.28 -7.31
N ASP A 124 14.21 -2.51 -8.60
CA ASP A 124 13.92 -1.54 -9.66
C ASP A 124 12.44 -1.52 -10.09
N SER A 125 11.59 -2.26 -9.37
CA SER A 125 10.13 -2.16 -9.53
C SER A 125 9.67 -0.72 -9.37
N MET A 126 8.73 -0.30 -10.20
CA MET A 126 8.07 1.00 -10.09
C MET A 126 7.15 1.11 -8.87
N GLN A 127 6.84 0.00 -8.22
CA GLN A 127 6.08 -0.03 -6.97
C GLN A 127 6.99 0.46 -5.83
N GLY A 128 6.74 1.68 -5.33
CA GLY A 128 7.54 2.27 -4.25
C GLY A 128 7.63 1.37 -3.02
N ASP A 129 6.59 0.59 -2.75
CA ASP A 129 6.47 -0.31 -1.59
C ASP A 129 7.57 -1.39 -1.55
N VAL A 130 8.25 -1.69 -2.66
CA VAL A 130 9.42 -2.58 -2.66
C VAL A 130 10.53 -2.08 -1.72
N GLN A 131 10.61 -0.76 -1.50
CA GLN A 131 11.59 -0.14 -0.60
C GLN A 131 11.35 -0.48 0.87
N PHE A 132 10.23 -1.11 1.21
CA PHE A 132 10.00 -1.62 2.56
C PHE A 132 11.13 -2.55 3.05
N VAL A 133 11.76 -3.31 2.14
CA VAL A 133 12.90 -4.16 2.50
C VAL A 133 14.09 -3.36 3.04
N ARG A 134 14.24 -2.07 2.65
CA ARG A 134 15.30 -1.19 3.18
C ARG A 134 15.05 -0.78 4.62
N ILE A 135 13.78 -0.66 5.00
CA ILE A 135 13.41 -0.46 6.40
C ILE A 135 13.74 -1.72 7.20
N LEU A 136 13.43 -2.90 6.67
CA LEU A 136 13.79 -4.16 7.32
C LEU A 136 15.30 -4.35 7.46
N GLU A 137 16.12 -3.87 6.49
CA GLU A 137 17.59 -3.85 6.65
C GLU A 137 18.01 -2.96 7.82
N GLN A 138 17.44 -1.78 7.98
CA GLN A 138 17.70 -0.90 9.13
C GLN A 138 17.29 -1.57 10.44
N MET A 139 16.23 -2.38 10.43
CA MET A 139 15.78 -3.18 11.57
C MET A 139 16.66 -4.41 11.83
N GLY A 140 17.70 -4.65 11.01
CA GLY A 140 18.68 -5.71 11.20
C GLY A 140 18.49 -6.96 10.36
N CYS A 141 17.49 -6.97 9.45
CA CYS A 141 17.31 -8.08 8.51
C CYS A 141 18.43 -8.11 7.46
N GLN A 142 18.70 -9.29 6.93
CA GLN A 142 19.52 -9.47 5.73
C GLN A 142 18.61 -9.50 4.50
N VAL A 143 18.91 -8.68 3.51
CA VAL A 143 18.20 -8.64 2.23
C VAL A 143 19.14 -9.09 1.13
N ALA A 144 18.74 -10.09 0.37
CA ALA A 144 19.47 -10.58 -0.81
C ALA A 144 18.57 -10.42 -2.05
N VAL A 145 19.15 -9.90 -3.13
CA VAL A 145 18.50 -9.74 -4.43
C VAL A 145 19.14 -10.68 -5.42
N SER A 146 18.34 -11.37 -6.18
CA SER A 146 18.78 -12.29 -7.25
C SER A 146 17.83 -12.23 -8.43
N ASP A 147 18.16 -12.92 -9.52
CA ASP A 147 17.27 -13.06 -10.68
C ASP A 147 15.94 -13.77 -10.35
N ILE A 148 15.88 -14.49 -9.22
CA ILE A 148 14.67 -15.14 -8.77
C ILE A 148 13.72 -14.12 -8.11
N GLY A 149 14.26 -13.12 -7.41
CA GLY A 149 13.50 -12.11 -6.66
C GLY A 149 14.23 -11.63 -5.41
N ILE A 150 13.47 -11.11 -4.45
CA ILE A 150 13.98 -10.56 -3.19
C ILE A 150 13.82 -11.58 -2.07
N THR A 151 14.87 -11.80 -1.32
CA THR A 151 14.91 -12.66 -0.13
C THR A 151 15.17 -11.82 1.10
N VAL A 152 14.33 -11.95 2.13
CA VAL A 152 14.54 -11.38 3.46
C VAL A 152 14.79 -12.50 4.45
N THR A 153 15.86 -12.35 5.25
CA THR A 153 16.17 -13.22 6.39
C THR A 153 16.10 -12.38 7.67
N GLY A 154 15.27 -12.78 8.61
CA GLY A 154 15.05 -12.06 9.86
C GLY A 154 16.26 -12.18 10.82
N PRO A 155 16.49 -11.16 11.67
CA PRO A 155 17.50 -11.19 12.72
C PRO A 155 16.99 -11.96 13.94
N HIS A 156 17.86 -12.17 14.91
CA HIS A 156 17.45 -12.67 16.22
C HIS A 156 16.55 -11.68 16.96
N GLN A 157 16.84 -10.37 16.83
CA GLN A 157 16.10 -9.28 17.46
C GLN A 157 15.99 -8.12 16.47
N LEU A 158 14.76 -7.62 16.27
CA LEU A 158 14.51 -6.43 15.47
C LEU A 158 14.98 -5.17 16.20
N LYS A 159 15.54 -4.22 15.47
CA LYS A 159 15.90 -2.89 15.97
C LYS A 159 14.77 -1.90 15.73
N GLY A 160 14.61 -0.92 16.63
CA GLY A 160 13.74 0.21 16.37
C GLY A 160 14.28 1.11 15.27
N VAL A 161 13.37 1.83 14.61
CA VAL A 161 13.68 2.73 13.51
C VAL A 161 12.82 3.99 13.58
N ASP A 162 13.29 5.06 12.97
CA ASP A 162 12.55 6.30 12.77
C ASP A 162 12.52 6.61 11.27
N VAL A 163 11.34 6.50 10.63
CA VAL A 163 11.22 6.45 9.18
C VAL A 163 10.09 7.32 8.65
N ASP A 164 10.38 7.97 7.52
CA ASP A 164 9.39 8.60 6.66
C ASP A 164 8.83 7.53 5.71
N MET A 165 7.53 7.31 5.77
CA MET A 165 6.87 6.31 4.94
C MET A 165 5.91 6.91 3.90
N ARG A 166 6.04 8.19 3.58
CA ARG A 166 5.15 8.87 2.63
C ARG A 166 5.08 8.16 1.27
N ALA A 167 6.24 7.77 0.74
CA ALA A 167 6.34 7.13 -0.57
C ALA A 167 5.93 5.65 -0.59
N ILE A 168 5.81 5.01 0.58
CA ILE A 168 5.52 3.58 0.77
C ILE A 168 4.47 3.37 1.86
N SER A 169 3.51 4.27 1.95
CA SER A 169 2.56 4.35 3.07
C SER A 169 1.66 3.13 3.21
N ASP A 170 1.47 2.36 2.15
CA ASP A 170 0.69 1.12 2.18
C ASP A 170 1.36 0.01 3.00
N THR A 171 2.67 0.11 3.26
CA THR A 171 3.43 -0.82 4.13
C THR A 171 3.56 -0.32 5.57
N ALA A 172 3.04 0.87 5.89
CA ALA A 172 3.15 1.45 7.23
C ALA A 172 2.45 0.60 8.31
N LEU A 173 1.29 0.01 7.97
CA LEU A 173 0.57 -0.88 8.89
C LEU A 173 1.36 -2.15 9.17
N THR A 174 2.05 -2.68 8.16
CA THR A 174 2.95 -3.83 8.31
C THR A 174 4.06 -3.53 9.30
N LEU A 175 4.72 -2.35 9.16
CA LEU A 175 5.77 -1.92 10.08
C LEU A 175 5.24 -1.73 11.50
N ALA A 176 4.09 -1.05 11.65
CA ALA A 176 3.48 -0.79 12.95
C ALA A 176 3.11 -2.08 13.70
N ALA A 177 2.65 -3.11 12.99
CA ALA A 177 2.28 -4.40 13.59
C ALA A 177 3.49 -5.18 14.14
N ILE A 178 4.67 -5.06 13.52
CA ILE A 178 5.89 -5.72 14.00
C ILE A 178 6.71 -4.87 14.99
N ALA A 179 6.40 -3.58 15.08
CA ALA A 179 7.11 -2.63 15.92
C ALA A 179 7.17 -3.00 17.42
N PRO A 180 6.13 -3.59 18.05
CA PRO A 180 6.18 -4.00 19.46
C PRO A 180 7.29 -5.01 19.78
N PHE A 181 7.78 -5.73 18.78
CA PHE A 181 8.80 -6.77 18.91
C PHE A 181 10.23 -6.27 18.66
N ALA A 182 10.41 -4.97 18.39
CA ALA A 182 11.72 -4.36 18.27
C ALA A 182 12.39 -4.17 19.65
N ASP A 183 13.70 -3.91 19.66
CA ASP A 183 14.47 -3.63 20.89
C ASP A 183 14.28 -2.20 21.41
N SER A 184 13.83 -1.32 20.54
CA SER A 184 13.63 0.09 20.83
C SER A 184 12.44 0.65 20.01
N LYS A 185 12.07 1.88 20.30
CA LYS A 185 10.90 2.54 19.70
C LYS A 185 10.98 2.58 18.18
N VAL A 186 9.84 2.34 17.53
CA VAL A 186 9.62 2.55 16.09
C VAL A 186 8.76 3.79 15.91
N THR A 187 9.22 4.74 15.07
CA THR A 187 8.50 5.94 14.71
C THR A 187 8.19 5.93 13.21
N ILE A 188 6.92 6.12 12.86
CA ILE A 188 6.41 6.16 11.49
C ILE A 188 5.85 7.56 11.26
N ARG A 189 6.32 8.23 10.19
CA ARG A 189 5.95 9.62 9.87
C ARG A 189 5.47 9.80 8.45
N ASN A 190 4.80 10.95 8.23
CA ASN A 190 4.36 11.46 6.92
C ASN A 190 3.34 10.56 6.20
N ILE A 191 2.48 9.88 6.97
CA ILE A 191 1.41 9.03 6.44
C ILE A 191 -0.01 9.59 6.71
N GLU A 192 -0.16 10.91 6.95
CA GLU A 192 -1.46 11.54 7.25
C GLU A 192 -2.55 11.19 6.23
N HIS A 193 -2.20 11.10 4.95
CA HIS A 193 -3.15 10.77 3.89
C HIS A 193 -3.80 9.39 4.04
N THR A 194 -3.22 8.48 4.81
CA THR A 194 -3.81 7.17 5.08
C THR A 194 -5.05 7.24 5.98
N ARG A 195 -5.31 8.39 6.62
CA ARG A 195 -6.54 8.64 7.38
C ARG A 195 -7.79 8.73 6.50
N TRP A 196 -7.61 8.93 5.19
CA TRP A 196 -8.67 9.11 4.21
C TRP A 196 -8.78 7.94 3.22
N GLN A 197 -8.20 6.80 3.56
CA GLN A 197 -8.25 5.59 2.74
C GLN A 197 -9.46 4.71 3.16
N GLU A 198 -9.31 3.40 3.20
CA GLU A 198 -10.40 2.47 3.57
C GLU A 198 -10.96 2.75 4.96
N THR A 199 -10.11 3.14 5.88
CA THR A 199 -10.43 3.63 7.21
C THR A 199 -9.43 4.72 7.61
N ASP A 200 -9.62 5.38 8.76
CA ASP A 200 -8.52 6.14 9.39
C ASP A 200 -7.46 5.13 9.89
N ARG A 201 -6.53 4.78 9.00
CA ARG A 201 -5.54 3.73 9.23
C ARG A 201 -4.64 4.02 10.43
N ILE A 202 -4.29 5.28 10.68
CA ILE A 202 -3.48 5.66 11.85
C ILE A 202 -4.28 5.39 13.12
N HIS A 203 -5.51 5.88 13.19
CA HIS A 203 -6.36 5.72 14.37
C HIS A 203 -6.71 4.24 14.63
N ALA A 204 -7.06 3.50 13.59
CA ALA A 204 -7.37 2.07 13.68
C ALA A 204 -6.16 1.27 14.20
N MET A 205 -4.96 1.50 13.64
CA MET A 205 -3.73 0.84 14.07
C MET A 205 -3.41 1.15 15.54
N VAL A 206 -3.50 2.42 15.94
CA VAL A 206 -3.27 2.85 17.33
C VAL A 206 -4.27 2.20 18.28
N THR A 207 -5.54 2.15 17.89
CA THR A 207 -6.60 1.54 18.71
C THR A 207 -6.34 0.05 18.95
N GLU A 208 -6.03 -0.69 17.91
CA GLU A 208 -5.81 -2.13 18.01
C GLU A 208 -4.49 -2.48 18.72
N LEU A 209 -3.41 -1.70 18.49
CA LEU A 209 -2.19 -1.87 19.26
C LEU A 209 -2.39 -1.61 20.76
N ARG A 210 -3.16 -0.57 21.13
CA ARG A 210 -3.53 -0.32 22.54
C ARG A 210 -4.38 -1.44 23.13
N ARG A 211 -5.28 -2.03 22.35
CA ARG A 211 -6.08 -3.22 22.75
C ARG A 211 -5.18 -4.42 23.09
N LEU A 212 -4.04 -4.53 22.38
CA LEU A 212 -3.01 -5.53 22.65
C LEU A 212 -2.07 -5.16 23.82
N GLY A 213 -2.33 -4.05 24.52
CA GLY A 213 -1.51 -3.58 25.64
C GLY A 213 -0.22 -2.86 25.23
N VAL A 214 -0.07 -2.52 23.95
CA VAL A 214 1.13 -1.85 23.43
C VAL A 214 1.06 -0.34 23.69
N PRO A 215 2.10 0.28 24.28
CA PRO A 215 2.18 1.73 24.41
C PRO A 215 2.40 2.38 23.04
N VAL A 216 1.43 3.19 22.61
CA VAL A 216 1.44 3.86 21.30
C VAL A 216 1.06 5.33 21.48
N ILE A 217 1.82 6.20 20.81
CA ILE A 217 1.50 7.64 20.68
C ILE A 217 0.99 7.85 19.27
N GLU A 218 -0.21 8.42 19.16
CA GLU A 218 -0.80 8.83 17.89
C GLU A 218 -0.37 10.28 17.58
N HIS A 219 0.12 10.51 16.36
CA HIS A 219 0.39 11.82 15.80
C HIS A 219 -0.57 12.09 14.64
N GLN A 220 -0.72 13.35 14.22
CA GLN A 220 -1.56 13.72 13.09
C GLN A 220 -1.13 13.00 11.81
N ASP A 221 0.17 12.88 11.58
CA ASP A 221 0.79 12.33 10.37
C ASP A 221 1.48 10.97 10.57
N GLY A 222 1.26 10.30 11.73
CA GLY A 222 1.94 9.03 12.00
C GLY A 222 1.72 8.49 13.41
N LEU A 223 2.63 7.63 13.85
CA LEU A 223 2.56 7.02 15.19
C LEU A 223 3.94 6.61 15.70
N GLU A 224 4.06 6.53 17.02
CA GLU A 224 5.21 5.95 17.72
C GLU A 224 4.79 4.71 18.48
N VAL A 225 5.48 3.60 18.29
CA VAL A 225 5.21 2.32 18.93
C VAL A 225 6.40 1.95 19.81
N SER A 226 6.13 1.72 21.10
CA SER A 226 7.17 1.25 22.02
C SER A 226 7.20 -0.28 22.10
N PRO A 227 8.38 -0.89 22.32
CA PRO A 227 8.49 -2.32 22.60
C PRO A 227 7.58 -2.74 23.74
N SER A 228 6.90 -3.88 23.58
CA SER A 228 5.97 -4.37 24.60
C SER A 228 5.72 -5.88 24.45
N SER A 229 5.38 -6.50 25.56
CA SER A 229 4.70 -7.80 25.55
C SER A 229 3.26 -7.63 25.06
N ILE A 230 2.77 -8.61 24.32
CA ILE A 230 1.43 -8.58 23.73
C ILE A 230 0.43 -9.25 24.69
N THR A 231 -0.65 -8.57 24.99
CA THR A 231 -1.85 -9.14 25.59
C THR A 231 -2.78 -9.59 24.46
N PRO A 232 -3.03 -10.90 24.29
CA PRO A 232 -3.84 -11.39 23.17
C PRO A 232 -5.28 -10.85 23.22
N ALA A 233 -5.78 -10.44 22.08
CA ALA A 233 -7.14 -9.93 21.91
C ALA A 233 -7.72 -10.27 20.54
N ALA A 234 -9.03 -10.03 20.38
CA ALA A 234 -9.67 -9.99 19.08
C ALA A 234 -9.48 -8.61 18.45
N ILE A 235 -9.06 -8.59 17.19
CA ILE A 235 -8.71 -7.41 16.41
C ILE A 235 -9.84 -7.08 15.46
N ASP A 236 -10.31 -5.84 15.48
CA ASP A 236 -11.26 -5.33 14.50
C ASP A 236 -10.50 -4.85 13.26
N THR A 237 -11.00 -5.19 12.09
CA THR A 237 -10.32 -4.90 10.82
C THR A 237 -10.80 -3.61 10.17
N TYR A 238 -11.93 -3.06 10.64
CA TYR A 238 -12.54 -1.86 10.05
C TYR A 238 -12.83 -2.01 8.55
N GLU A 239 -13.13 -3.24 8.10
CA GLU A 239 -13.31 -3.59 6.70
C GLU A 239 -12.05 -3.33 5.83
N ASP A 240 -10.89 -3.14 6.45
CA ASP A 240 -9.61 -2.90 5.79
C ASP A 240 -8.75 -4.17 5.79
N HIS A 241 -8.50 -4.69 4.59
CA HIS A 241 -7.67 -5.87 4.35
C HIS A 241 -6.25 -5.73 4.91
N ARG A 242 -5.69 -4.50 4.91
CA ARG A 242 -4.34 -4.25 5.44
C ARG A 242 -4.29 -4.39 6.95
N MET A 243 -5.36 -4.01 7.66
CA MET A 243 -5.47 -4.26 9.10
C MET A 243 -5.46 -5.75 9.41
N ALA A 244 -6.27 -6.54 8.68
CA ALA A 244 -6.32 -8.00 8.86
C ALA A 244 -4.95 -8.65 8.63
N MET A 245 -4.28 -8.32 7.52
CA MET A 245 -2.99 -8.90 7.16
C MET A 245 -1.88 -8.45 8.11
N ALA A 246 -1.82 -7.18 8.50
CA ALA A 246 -0.81 -6.67 9.42
C ALA A 246 -0.91 -7.30 10.81
N PHE A 247 -2.11 -7.35 11.40
CA PHE A 247 -2.29 -7.94 12.73
C PHE A 247 -2.17 -9.46 12.76
N SER A 248 -2.34 -10.15 11.62
CA SER A 248 -2.04 -11.58 11.53
C SER A 248 -0.58 -11.89 11.86
N LEU A 249 0.34 -10.96 11.54
CA LEU A 249 1.77 -11.09 11.85
C LEU A 249 2.02 -11.13 13.37
N VAL A 250 1.25 -10.36 14.15
CA VAL A 250 1.35 -10.39 15.62
C VAL A 250 1.07 -11.80 16.13
N GLY A 251 0.14 -12.52 15.51
CA GLY A 251 -0.20 -13.90 15.83
C GLY A 251 0.95 -14.90 15.67
N LEU A 252 1.98 -14.57 14.87
CA LEU A 252 3.17 -15.42 14.69
C LEU A 252 4.05 -15.46 15.95
N LYS A 253 3.99 -14.43 16.79
CA LYS A 253 4.77 -14.32 18.04
C LYS A 253 3.91 -14.41 19.30
N ALA A 254 2.64 -14.03 19.22
CA ALA A 254 1.73 -13.99 20.35
C ALA A 254 0.51 -14.89 20.08
N ARG A 255 0.41 -16.02 20.81
CA ARG A 255 -0.73 -16.93 20.68
C ARG A 255 -2.01 -16.27 21.18
N GLY A 256 -3.14 -16.52 20.52
CA GLY A 256 -4.46 -16.05 20.94
C GLY A 256 -4.92 -14.76 20.27
N ILE A 257 -4.17 -14.24 19.31
CA ILE A 257 -4.67 -13.17 18.42
C ILE A 257 -5.77 -13.74 17.53
N ARG A 258 -6.87 -13.01 17.42
CA ARG A 258 -8.01 -13.35 16.55
C ARG A 258 -8.31 -12.17 15.64
N ILE A 259 -8.54 -12.42 14.37
CA ILE A 259 -9.00 -11.41 13.40
C ILE A 259 -10.51 -11.56 13.25
N ASN A 260 -11.29 -10.50 13.53
CA ASN A 260 -12.76 -10.57 13.57
C ASN A 260 -13.42 -10.69 12.19
N ASP A 261 -12.83 -10.09 11.16
CA ASP A 261 -13.31 -10.18 9.77
C ASP A 261 -12.13 -10.54 8.86
N PRO A 262 -11.73 -11.83 8.81
CA PRO A 262 -10.61 -12.25 7.98
C PRO A 262 -10.91 -12.21 6.48
N ASP A 263 -12.17 -12.25 6.07
CA ASP A 263 -12.57 -12.31 4.66
C ASP A 263 -12.36 -10.96 3.93
N CYS A 264 -12.17 -9.87 4.66
CA CYS A 264 -11.85 -8.56 4.07
C CYS A 264 -10.55 -8.57 3.25
N VAL A 265 -9.64 -9.55 3.47
CA VAL A 265 -8.42 -9.74 2.66
C VAL A 265 -8.73 -10.12 1.20
N SER A 266 -9.95 -10.59 0.91
CA SER A 266 -10.38 -10.95 -0.45
C SER A 266 -10.32 -9.80 -1.44
N LYS A 267 -10.27 -8.57 -0.96
CA LYS A 267 -10.10 -7.36 -1.79
C LYS A 267 -8.80 -7.37 -2.59
N THR A 268 -7.70 -7.87 -2.03
CA THR A 268 -6.37 -7.84 -2.67
C THR A 268 -5.66 -9.18 -2.66
N PHE A 269 -5.93 -10.07 -1.71
CA PHE A 269 -5.25 -11.35 -1.58
C PHE A 269 -6.21 -12.41 -1.00
N PRO A 270 -7.13 -12.95 -1.81
CA PRO A 270 -8.21 -13.84 -1.33
C PRO A 270 -7.75 -15.07 -0.52
N ASN A 271 -6.61 -15.65 -0.86
CA ASN A 271 -6.06 -16.83 -0.17
C ASN A 271 -4.86 -16.48 0.77
N TYR A 272 -4.79 -15.24 1.26
CA TYR A 272 -3.68 -14.76 2.10
C TYR A 272 -3.40 -15.67 3.30
N PHE A 273 -4.40 -16.03 4.07
CA PHE A 273 -4.23 -16.85 5.27
C PHE A 273 -3.77 -18.27 4.96
N GLU A 274 -4.20 -18.85 3.85
CA GLU A 274 -3.72 -20.15 3.38
C GLU A 274 -2.24 -20.11 3.03
N VAL A 275 -1.83 -19.09 2.28
CA VAL A 275 -0.40 -18.88 1.91
C VAL A 275 0.45 -18.61 3.14
N LEU A 276 -0.02 -17.76 4.07
CA LEU A 276 0.70 -17.49 5.32
C LEU A 276 0.87 -18.78 6.15
N GLN A 277 -0.19 -19.58 6.27
CA GLN A 277 -0.15 -20.86 6.99
C GLN A 277 0.83 -21.86 6.36
N GLY A 278 0.91 -21.87 5.02
CA GLY A 278 1.84 -22.74 4.28
C GLY A 278 3.32 -22.48 4.55
N LEU A 279 3.67 -21.31 5.13
CA LEU A 279 5.07 -21.02 5.53
C LEU A 279 5.52 -21.74 6.82
N TYR A 280 4.59 -22.36 7.57
CA TYR A 280 4.86 -23.02 8.86
C TYR A 280 4.72 -24.55 8.80
N SER A 281 4.35 -25.09 7.66
CA SER A 281 4.16 -26.54 7.44
C SER A 281 5.46 -27.25 7.05
#